data_afee1528e99ad45583d4db82ae37cc19
#
_entry.id   afee1528e99ad45583d4db82ae37cc19
#
_cell.length_a   1.000
_cell.length_b   1.000
_cell.length_c   1.000
_cell.angle_alpha   90.00
_cell.angle_beta   90.00
_cell.angle_gamma   90.00
#
_symmetry.space_group_name_H-M   'P 1'
#
loop_
_entity.id
_entity.type
_entity.pdbx_description
1 polymer ?
#
loop_
_entity_poly.entity_id
_entity_poly.type
_entity_poly.pdbx_seq_one_letter_code
_entity_poly.pdbx_strand_id
1 'polypeptide(L)'
;MHRALFDQRSRRLDKRSVIGQCTGPYPVITSLRVVTFTQQVVSCAGARIRCGVETKTTPCGEPKMLTTPAEKYHPHAPLPLSDRRWPDNVLTHAPRWLSTDLRDGNQALAEPMDAARKLKFWDLLLECGFKEIEVAFPSASQTDFNFVRQLIEEQRIPEDVTIQVLTQAREDLIRRTFESLLGARRATVHLYNATAPVFREQVFRQSKEEIVALAVNAARQIRAQCEAAPETQWVFQYSPETFCFTEAEFALAICEAVADVWQPDATRPMIINLPATVEVSMPNVYADQIEHFCRHFSRREQVCISVHTHNDRGTGIASAELALPAPSWRCWQAQSGLKAACLATASAPAMPIW
;
A
#
# COMPACT_ATOMS: atom_id res chain seq x y z
N MET A 1 11.42 -48.67 -25.84
CA MET A 1 11.28 -48.42 -27.30
C MET A 1 10.64 -47.05 -27.43
N HIS A 2 11.19 -46.00 -27.84
CA HIS A 2 12.08 -45.49 -28.82
C HIS A 2 12.80 -44.23 -28.35
N ARG A 3 14.09 -44.21 -28.52
CA ARG A 3 14.99 -43.05 -28.54
C ARG A 3 14.85 -42.33 -29.90
N ALA A 4 15.00 -41.03 -29.92
CA ALA A 4 15.61 -40.23 -30.99
C ALA A 4 15.32 -38.75 -30.68
N LEU A 5 16.13 -37.74 -30.84
CA LEU A 5 17.51 -37.52 -31.23
C LEU A 5 17.79 -36.06 -30.91
N PHE A 6 18.80 -35.81 -30.15
CA PHE A 6 19.42 -34.50 -30.01
C PHE A 6 20.18 -34.20 -31.30
N ASP A 7 19.92 -33.05 -31.92
CA ASP A 7 20.84 -32.48 -32.89
C ASP A 7 21.36 -31.13 -32.44
N GLN A 8 22.64 -31.12 -32.14
CA GLN A 8 23.42 -29.93 -31.81
C GLN A 8 23.82 -29.26 -33.12
N ARG A 9 23.45 -28.00 -33.30
CA ARG A 9 24.19 -27.09 -34.17
C ARG A 9 24.71 -25.90 -33.40
N SER A 10 25.94 -26.08 -32.95
CA SER A 10 26.84 -25.02 -32.55
C SER A 10 27.08 -24.04 -33.71
N ARG A 11 26.70 -22.78 -33.57
CA ARG A 11 27.31 -21.70 -34.35
C ARG A 11 28.20 -20.89 -33.41
N ARG A 12 29.49 -21.07 -33.62
CA ARG A 12 30.54 -20.17 -33.11
C ARG A 12 30.31 -18.79 -33.71
N LEU A 13 30.14 -17.76 -32.88
CA LEU A 13 30.30 -16.39 -33.25
C LEU A 13 31.70 -15.94 -32.83
N ASP A 14 32.43 -15.55 -33.84
CA ASP A 14 33.82 -15.11 -33.84
C ASP A 14 33.98 -13.82 -33.03
N LYS A 15 34.90 -13.85 -32.05
CA LYS A 15 35.32 -12.67 -31.32
C LYS A 15 36.39 -11.97 -32.13
N ARG A 16 36.04 -10.90 -32.82
CA ARG A 16 37.04 -9.91 -33.27
C ARG A 16 36.61 -8.52 -32.86
N SER A 17 37.37 -8.01 -31.95
CA SER A 17 37.63 -6.64 -31.52
C SER A 17 37.24 -5.54 -32.50
N VAL A 18 36.46 -4.58 -32.00
CA VAL A 18 36.57 -3.16 -32.40
C VAL A 18 36.70 -2.35 -31.11
N ILE A 19 37.95 -2.07 -30.74
CA ILE A 19 38.28 -1.02 -29.80
C ILE A 19 38.25 0.29 -30.60
N GLY A 20 37.11 0.98 -30.52
CA GLY A 20 37.01 2.37 -30.96
C GLY A 20 37.26 3.28 -29.77
N GLN A 21 38.40 3.93 -29.78
CA GLN A 21 38.71 5.01 -28.85
C GLN A 21 37.78 6.20 -29.11
N CYS A 22 36.87 6.47 -28.17
CA CYS A 22 36.20 7.75 -28.04
C CYS A 22 36.90 8.56 -26.94
N THR A 23 37.88 9.33 -27.32
CA THR A 23 38.42 10.43 -26.53
C THR A 23 37.57 11.66 -26.78
N GLY A 24 36.68 11.99 -25.82
CA GLY A 24 35.99 13.28 -25.77
C GLY A 24 35.79 13.65 -24.30
N PRO A 25 36.12 14.87 -23.88
CA PRO A 25 36.01 15.27 -22.49
C PRO A 25 34.53 15.41 -22.12
N TYR A 26 34.09 14.67 -21.08
CA TYR A 26 32.80 14.90 -20.45
C TYR A 26 32.77 16.30 -19.84
N PRO A 27 31.76 17.13 -20.11
CA PRO A 27 31.63 18.40 -19.41
C PRO A 27 31.22 18.09 -17.94
N VAL A 28 32.06 18.49 -17.01
CA VAL A 28 31.73 18.56 -15.60
C VAL A 28 30.65 19.63 -15.46
N ILE A 29 29.44 19.20 -15.13
CA ILE A 29 28.32 20.11 -14.84
C ILE A 29 28.55 20.69 -13.44
N THR A 30 29.22 21.83 -13.40
CA THR A 30 29.41 22.64 -12.19
C THR A 30 28.41 23.80 -12.15
N SER A 31 27.12 23.55 -12.21
CA SER A 31 26.12 24.47 -11.64
C SER A 31 24.70 23.86 -11.72
N LEU A 32 24.17 23.42 -10.61
CA LEU A 32 22.73 23.27 -10.44
C LEU A 32 22.14 24.69 -10.42
N ARG A 33 21.52 25.12 -11.51
CA ARG A 33 20.61 26.26 -11.44
C ARG A 33 19.30 25.78 -10.86
N VAL A 34 19.03 26.19 -9.63
CA VAL A 34 17.69 26.12 -9.05
C VAL A 34 16.78 27.02 -9.88
N VAL A 35 15.86 26.40 -10.62
CA VAL A 35 14.81 27.14 -11.32
C VAL A 35 13.78 27.54 -10.28
N THR A 36 13.85 28.78 -9.83
CA THR A 36 12.79 29.43 -9.06
C THR A 36 11.61 29.69 -10.00
N PHE A 37 10.47 29.07 -9.71
CA PHE A 37 9.21 29.41 -10.36
C PHE A 37 8.82 30.83 -9.92
N THR A 38 9.01 31.81 -10.80
CA THR A 38 8.42 33.13 -10.66
C THR A 38 6.95 33.07 -11.07
N GLN A 39 6.05 33.27 -10.13
CA GLN A 39 4.64 33.55 -10.40
C GLN A 39 4.53 34.75 -11.33
N GLN A 40 3.95 34.55 -12.51
CA GLN A 40 3.49 35.64 -13.36
C GLN A 40 2.34 36.35 -12.68
N VAL A 41 2.62 37.54 -12.19
CA VAL A 41 1.60 38.48 -11.73
C VAL A 41 0.92 39.08 -12.96
N VAL A 42 -0.35 38.75 -13.18
CA VAL A 42 -1.21 39.43 -14.13
C VAL A 42 -1.50 40.82 -13.58
N SER A 43 -0.97 41.85 -14.25
CA SER A 43 -1.25 43.25 -13.93
C SER A 43 -2.66 43.61 -14.36
N CYS A 44 -3.56 43.78 -13.39
CA CYS A 44 -4.77 44.59 -13.59
C CYS A 44 -4.53 45.98 -13.04
N ALA A 45 -4.66 46.97 -13.90
CA ALA A 45 -4.51 48.38 -13.59
C ALA A 45 -5.57 48.85 -12.63
N GLY A 46 -5.15 49.58 -11.58
CA GLY A 46 -5.90 50.61 -10.91
C GLY A 46 -6.67 50.22 -9.65
N ALA A 47 -5.95 50.09 -8.51
CA ALA A 47 -6.42 50.58 -7.19
C ALA A 47 -5.27 50.46 -6.17
N ARG A 48 -4.70 51.58 -5.72
CA ARG A 48 -3.76 51.61 -4.58
C ARG A 48 -4.53 51.42 -3.30
N ILE A 49 -4.53 50.22 -2.76
CA ILE A 49 -4.87 50.01 -1.34
C ILE A 49 -3.56 49.78 -0.61
N ARG A 50 -3.11 50.76 0.18
CA ARG A 50 -2.03 50.58 1.15
C ARG A 50 -2.60 49.76 2.31
N CYS A 51 -2.36 48.46 2.32
CA CYS A 51 -2.53 47.65 3.50
C CYS A 51 -1.16 47.47 4.14
N GLY A 52 -0.88 48.21 5.20
CA GLY A 52 0.34 48.06 5.99
C GLY A 52 0.25 46.77 6.81
N VAL A 53 0.70 45.64 6.24
CA VAL A 53 1.02 44.45 7.01
C VAL A 53 2.53 44.43 7.16
N GLU A 54 3.02 44.79 8.36
CA GLU A 54 4.39 44.51 8.74
C GLU A 54 4.58 42.99 8.76
N THR A 55 5.08 42.44 7.68
CA THR A 55 5.60 41.10 7.67
C THR A 55 6.88 41.08 8.48
N LYS A 56 6.83 40.63 9.72
CA LYS A 56 8.02 40.17 10.44
C LYS A 56 8.56 38.97 9.68
N THR A 57 9.45 39.21 8.74
CA THR A 57 10.27 38.17 8.16
C THR A 57 11.24 37.73 9.25
N THR A 58 10.91 36.68 9.97
CA THR A 58 11.89 35.90 10.73
C THR A 58 12.89 35.38 9.70
N PRO A 59 14.21 35.67 9.82
CA PRO A 59 15.17 35.10 8.91
C PRO A 59 15.07 33.57 9.00
N CYS A 60 14.66 32.95 7.90
CA CYS A 60 14.79 31.51 7.78
C CYS A 60 16.28 31.21 7.84
N GLY A 61 16.78 30.77 9.01
CA GLY A 61 18.18 30.38 9.15
C GLY A 61 18.48 29.31 8.10
N GLU A 62 19.64 29.42 7.46
CA GLU A 62 20.10 28.39 6.53
C GLU A 62 19.90 27.02 7.16
N PRO A 63 19.37 26.03 6.43
CA PRO A 63 19.19 24.69 6.96
C PRO A 63 20.55 24.15 7.36
N LYS A 64 20.84 24.14 8.68
CA LYS A 64 22.06 23.56 9.20
C LYS A 64 22.01 22.06 8.91
N MET A 65 22.89 21.57 8.05
CA MET A 65 23.14 20.15 7.95
C MET A 65 23.51 19.62 9.34
N LEU A 66 22.86 18.53 9.74
CA LEU A 66 23.19 17.87 11.00
C LEU A 66 24.67 17.45 10.96
N THR A 67 25.43 17.81 11.99
CA THR A 67 26.84 17.42 12.11
C THR A 67 27.00 15.93 12.36
N THR A 68 26.03 15.31 13.00
CA THR A 68 25.98 13.90 13.36
C THR A 68 24.61 13.29 12.96
N PRO A 69 24.37 13.05 11.67
CA PRO A 69 23.07 12.53 11.21
C PRO A 69 22.64 11.22 11.88
N ALA A 70 23.61 10.39 12.23
CA ALA A 70 23.37 9.10 12.90
C ALA A 70 22.68 9.24 14.27
N GLU A 71 22.87 10.34 14.99
CA GLU A 71 22.22 10.57 16.29
C GLU A 71 20.70 10.77 16.18
N LYS A 72 20.21 11.08 14.98
CA LYS A 72 18.77 11.22 14.69
C LYS A 72 18.04 9.87 14.70
N TYR A 73 18.75 8.78 14.43
CA TYR A 73 18.15 7.47 14.21
C TYR A 73 18.35 6.57 15.42
N HIS A 74 17.28 5.90 15.81
CA HIS A 74 17.31 4.88 16.85
C HIS A 74 17.14 3.49 16.24
N PRO A 75 17.76 2.45 16.80
CA PRO A 75 17.53 1.09 16.39
C PRO A 75 16.05 0.74 16.51
N HIS A 76 15.50 0.03 15.52
CA HIS A 76 14.17 -0.53 15.66
C HIS A 76 14.18 -1.58 16.77
N ALA A 77 13.31 -1.44 17.78
CA ALA A 77 13.21 -2.39 18.87
C ALA A 77 12.66 -3.72 18.36
N PRO A 78 13.39 -4.84 18.46
CA PRO A 78 12.89 -6.14 18.09
C PRO A 78 11.76 -6.56 19.04
N LEU A 79 10.77 -7.29 18.50
CA LEU A 79 9.79 -7.97 19.35
C LEU A 79 10.48 -9.12 20.12
N PRO A 80 10.20 -9.29 21.42
CA PRO A 80 10.77 -10.38 22.22
C PRO A 80 10.06 -11.72 21.91
N LEU A 81 10.24 -12.22 20.70
CA LEU A 81 9.66 -13.48 20.23
C LEU A 81 10.74 -14.57 20.26
N SER A 82 10.97 -15.17 21.43
CA SER A 82 12.03 -16.19 21.62
C SER A 82 11.68 -17.57 21.02
N ASP A 83 10.38 -17.85 20.84
CA ASP A 83 9.81 -19.10 20.34
C ASP A 83 9.18 -18.96 18.97
N ARG A 84 9.78 -18.14 18.10
CA ARG A 84 9.27 -17.91 16.73
C ARG A 84 9.17 -19.23 15.95
N ARG A 85 8.12 -19.35 15.17
CA ARG A 85 7.80 -20.57 14.39
C ARG A 85 7.90 -20.37 12.88
N TRP A 86 7.80 -19.11 12.42
CA TRP A 86 7.79 -18.82 10.99
C TRP A 86 9.01 -19.37 10.23
N PRO A 87 10.24 -19.46 10.79
CA PRO A 87 11.37 -19.99 10.03
C PRO A 87 11.25 -21.48 9.69
N ASP A 88 10.52 -22.21 10.53
CA ASP A 88 10.35 -23.67 10.39
C ASP A 88 9.05 -24.05 9.66
N ASN A 89 8.18 -23.07 9.41
CA ASN A 89 6.91 -23.31 8.73
C ASN A 89 7.12 -23.39 7.22
N VAL A 90 6.42 -24.32 6.57
CA VAL A 90 6.42 -24.50 5.13
C VAL A 90 5.06 -24.15 4.55
N LEU A 91 5.04 -23.33 3.51
CA LEU A 91 3.83 -23.04 2.76
C LEU A 91 3.40 -24.28 1.97
N THR A 92 2.24 -24.86 2.32
CA THR A 92 1.67 -26.01 1.64
C THR A 92 0.62 -25.65 0.59
N HIS A 93 0.16 -24.39 0.60
CA HIS A 93 -0.84 -23.86 -0.32
C HIS A 93 -0.40 -22.48 -0.82
N ALA A 94 -0.76 -22.16 -2.05
CA ALA A 94 -0.51 -20.83 -2.59
C ALA A 94 -1.33 -19.78 -1.82
N PRO A 95 -0.76 -18.61 -1.52
CA PRO A 95 -1.54 -17.50 -0.98
C PRO A 95 -2.52 -16.95 -2.02
N ARG A 96 -3.56 -16.27 -1.56
CA ARG A 96 -4.39 -15.45 -2.45
C ARG A 96 -3.59 -14.22 -2.87
N TRP A 97 -3.58 -13.94 -4.16
CA TRP A 97 -2.85 -12.80 -4.70
C TRP A 97 -3.78 -11.62 -4.94
N LEU A 98 -3.38 -10.46 -4.41
CA LEU A 98 -3.98 -9.17 -4.72
C LEU A 98 -2.98 -8.35 -5.54
N SER A 99 -3.39 -7.87 -6.73
CA SER A 99 -2.62 -6.82 -7.41
C SER A 99 -2.98 -5.46 -6.82
N THR A 100 -1.97 -4.66 -6.46
CA THR A 100 -2.11 -3.27 -6.03
C THR A 100 -1.52 -2.28 -7.06
N ASP A 101 -1.14 -2.78 -8.24
CA ASP A 101 -0.45 -2.00 -9.26
C ASP A 101 -1.24 -0.78 -9.75
N LEU A 102 -2.57 -0.94 -9.92
CA LEU A 102 -3.46 0.13 -10.42
C LEU A 102 -3.75 1.22 -9.37
N ARG A 103 -3.49 0.96 -8.09
CA ARG A 103 -3.67 1.94 -7.02
C ARG A 103 -2.33 2.34 -6.41
N ASP A 104 -1.69 1.47 -5.62
CA ASP A 104 -0.46 1.78 -4.87
C ASP A 104 0.74 1.94 -5.82
N GLY A 105 0.89 1.01 -6.75
CA GLY A 105 1.90 1.09 -7.80
C GLY A 105 1.73 2.34 -8.67
N ASN A 106 0.51 2.63 -9.09
CA ASN A 106 0.20 3.83 -9.88
C ASN A 106 0.48 5.13 -9.09
N GLN A 107 0.22 5.13 -7.78
CA GLN A 107 0.46 6.28 -6.91
C GLN A 107 1.95 6.65 -6.83
N ALA A 108 2.84 5.67 -6.98
CA ALA A 108 4.28 5.87 -6.93
C ALA A 108 4.91 6.35 -8.25
N LEU A 109 4.16 6.35 -9.34
CA LEU A 109 4.64 6.83 -10.63
C LEU A 109 4.78 8.36 -10.64
N ALA A 110 5.86 8.86 -11.24
CA ALA A 110 6.05 10.31 -11.44
C ALA A 110 4.91 10.91 -12.30
N GLU A 111 4.42 10.14 -13.26
CA GLU A 111 3.23 10.43 -14.06
C GLU A 111 2.23 9.28 -13.88
N PRO A 112 1.22 9.42 -13.02
CA PRO A 112 0.19 8.40 -12.84
C PRO A 112 -0.53 8.05 -14.14
N MET A 113 -0.93 6.81 -14.27
CA MET A 113 -1.64 6.33 -15.47
C MET A 113 -2.98 7.05 -15.63
N ASP A 114 -3.27 7.46 -16.86
CA ASP A 114 -4.61 7.84 -17.28
C ASP A 114 -5.55 6.63 -17.38
N ALA A 115 -6.84 6.86 -17.58
CA ALA A 115 -7.83 5.79 -17.68
C ALA A 115 -7.53 4.77 -18.78
N ALA A 116 -7.00 5.22 -19.93
CA ALA A 116 -6.71 4.34 -21.06
C ALA A 116 -5.54 3.39 -20.75
N ARG A 117 -4.50 3.88 -20.07
CA ARG A 117 -3.37 3.06 -19.60
C ARG A 117 -3.81 2.10 -18.50
N LYS A 118 -4.63 2.59 -17.54
CA LYS A 118 -5.21 1.75 -16.49
C LYS A 118 -6.03 0.60 -17.08
N LEU A 119 -6.84 0.85 -18.12
CA LEU A 119 -7.61 -0.21 -18.79
C LEU A 119 -6.72 -1.27 -19.44
N LYS A 120 -5.67 -0.87 -20.16
CA LYS A 120 -4.72 -1.83 -20.73
C LYS A 120 -4.05 -2.67 -19.66
N PHE A 121 -3.71 -2.06 -18.54
CA PHE A 121 -3.09 -2.76 -17.43
C PHE A 121 -4.08 -3.67 -16.70
N TRP A 122 -5.33 -3.25 -16.58
CA TRP A 122 -6.43 -4.07 -16.08
C TRP A 122 -6.58 -5.36 -16.90
N ASP A 123 -6.65 -5.24 -18.23
CA ASP A 123 -6.77 -6.38 -19.13
C ASP A 123 -5.57 -7.34 -18.96
N LEU A 124 -4.35 -6.82 -18.85
CA LEU A 124 -3.15 -7.62 -18.57
C LEU A 124 -3.24 -8.35 -17.22
N LEU A 125 -3.73 -7.69 -16.16
CA LEU A 125 -3.88 -8.35 -14.85
C LEU A 125 -4.89 -9.51 -14.90
N LEU A 126 -5.97 -9.36 -15.68
CA LEU A 126 -6.92 -10.45 -15.92
C LEU A 126 -6.28 -11.60 -16.70
N GLU A 127 -5.48 -11.32 -17.72
CA GLU A 127 -4.72 -12.30 -18.48
C GLU A 127 -3.71 -13.05 -17.60
N CYS A 128 -3.07 -12.35 -16.63
CA CYS A 128 -2.19 -12.97 -15.62
C CYS A 128 -2.96 -13.83 -14.60
N GLY A 129 -4.29 -13.77 -14.58
CA GLY A 129 -5.14 -14.59 -13.74
C GLY A 129 -5.43 -14.03 -12.34
N PHE A 130 -5.16 -12.74 -12.09
CA PHE A 130 -5.52 -12.12 -10.81
C PHE A 130 -7.03 -12.13 -10.58
N LYS A 131 -7.43 -12.50 -9.36
CA LYS A 131 -8.84 -12.56 -8.93
C LYS A 131 -9.21 -11.46 -7.93
N GLU A 132 -8.20 -10.80 -7.38
CA GLU A 132 -8.37 -9.63 -6.51
C GLU A 132 -7.45 -8.52 -7.04
N ILE A 133 -8.03 -7.34 -7.32
CA ILE A 133 -7.30 -6.21 -7.91
C ILE A 133 -7.73 -4.93 -7.22
N GLU A 134 -6.78 -4.23 -6.58
CA GLU A 134 -7.02 -2.91 -6.03
C GLU A 134 -6.88 -1.86 -7.13
N VAL A 135 -8.02 -1.35 -7.58
CA VAL A 135 -8.12 -0.59 -8.83
C VAL A 135 -7.93 0.91 -8.67
N ALA A 136 -8.28 1.45 -7.48
CA ALA A 136 -8.38 2.89 -7.33
C ALA A 136 -8.50 3.37 -5.86
N PHE A 137 -8.31 4.68 -5.68
CA PHE A 137 -8.74 5.44 -4.52
C PHE A 137 -9.81 6.47 -4.96
N PRO A 138 -11.07 6.05 -5.13
CA PRO A 138 -12.09 6.83 -5.84
C PRO A 138 -12.45 8.15 -5.17
N SER A 139 -12.24 8.27 -3.85
CA SER A 139 -12.47 9.52 -3.14
C SER A 139 -11.28 10.50 -3.23
N ALA A 140 -10.12 10.08 -3.68
CA ALA A 140 -8.94 10.94 -3.81
C ALA A 140 -8.93 11.73 -5.12
N SER A 141 -9.46 11.18 -6.21
CA SER A 141 -9.46 11.84 -7.51
C SER A 141 -10.68 11.49 -8.38
N GLN A 142 -11.08 12.41 -9.25
CA GLN A 142 -12.15 12.15 -10.21
C GLN A 142 -11.73 11.10 -11.25
N THR A 143 -10.46 11.03 -11.61
CA THR A 143 -9.93 10.01 -12.52
C THR A 143 -10.14 8.62 -11.95
N ASP A 144 -9.80 8.40 -10.69
CA ASP A 144 -9.97 7.13 -10.01
C ASP A 144 -11.44 6.77 -9.83
N PHE A 145 -12.27 7.75 -9.48
CA PHE A 145 -13.73 7.56 -9.41
C PHE A 145 -14.28 7.09 -10.75
N ASN A 146 -13.96 7.81 -11.82
CA ASN A 146 -14.45 7.49 -13.17
C ASN A 146 -13.95 6.12 -13.65
N PHE A 147 -12.72 5.75 -13.29
CA PHE A 147 -12.18 4.45 -13.65
C PHE A 147 -12.97 3.30 -13.02
N VAL A 148 -13.33 3.40 -11.74
CA VAL A 148 -14.19 2.41 -11.07
C VAL A 148 -15.56 2.35 -11.75
N ARG A 149 -16.18 3.50 -12.02
CA ARG A 149 -17.46 3.56 -12.75
C ARG A 149 -17.37 2.90 -14.11
N GLN A 150 -16.30 3.19 -14.86
CA GLN A 150 -16.08 2.61 -16.19
C GLN A 150 -16.00 1.09 -16.14
N LEU A 151 -15.26 0.51 -15.20
CA LEU A 151 -15.17 -0.95 -15.05
C LEU A 151 -16.54 -1.58 -14.78
N ILE A 152 -17.38 -0.94 -13.98
CA ILE A 152 -18.70 -1.45 -13.60
C ILE A 152 -19.71 -1.25 -14.76
N GLU A 153 -19.82 -0.04 -15.30
CA GLU A 153 -20.81 0.33 -16.32
C GLU A 153 -20.55 -0.37 -17.66
N GLU A 154 -19.29 -0.55 -18.04
CA GLU A 154 -18.90 -1.30 -19.25
C GLU A 154 -18.84 -2.81 -19.00
N GLN A 155 -19.23 -3.30 -17.82
CA GLN A 155 -19.24 -4.73 -17.46
C GLN A 155 -17.89 -5.43 -17.68
N ARG A 156 -16.78 -4.75 -17.37
CA ARG A 156 -15.42 -5.26 -17.59
C ARG A 156 -14.93 -6.19 -16.48
N ILE A 157 -15.69 -6.36 -15.41
CA ILE A 157 -15.30 -7.16 -14.25
C ILE A 157 -15.83 -8.58 -14.41
N PRO A 158 -14.96 -9.59 -14.60
CA PRO A 158 -15.38 -11.00 -14.65
C PRO A 158 -16.08 -11.42 -13.34
N GLU A 159 -16.95 -12.43 -13.44
CA GLU A 159 -17.76 -12.89 -12.30
C GLU A 159 -16.96 -13.40 -11.11
N ASP A 160 -15.77 -13.93 -11.38
CA ASP A 160 -14.84 -14.49 -10.39
C ASP A 160 -13.78 -13.50 -9.89
N VAL A 161 -13.85 -12.23 -10.33
CA VAL A 161 -12.93 -11.16 -9.95
C VAL A 161 -13.59 -10.21 -8.96
N THR A 162 -12.86 -9.85 -7.92
CA THR A 162 -13.26 -8.86 -6.91
C THR A 162 -12.40 -7.61 -7.08
N ILE A 163 -13.04 -6.47 -7.33
CA ILE A 163 -12.34 -5.19 -7.29
C ILE A 163 -12.19 -4.72 -5.85
N GLN A 164 -11.07 -4.09 -5.55
CA GLN A 164 -10.82 -3.45 -4.26
C GLN A 164 -10.62 -1.95 -4.46
N VAL A 165 -11.17 -1.15 -3.57
CA VAL A 165 -11.00 0.31 -3.57
C VAL A 165 -10.63 0.80 -2.17
N LEU A 166 -9.74 1.80 -2.13
CA LEU A 166 -9.23 2.39 -0.90
C LEU A 166 -10.14 3.54 -0.41
N THR A 167 -10.27 3.68 0.89
CA THR A 167 -10.90 4.84 1.54
C THR A 167 -10.26 5.17 2.88
N GLN A 168 -10.18 6.46 3.19
CA GLN A 168 -9.78 6.93 4.53
C GLN A 168 -10.95 6.87 5.51
N ALA A 169 -10.63 6.91 6.81
CA ALA A 169 -11.60 6.93 7.90
C ALA A 169 -12.28 8.32 8.05
N ARG A 170 -12.97 8.76 6.99
CA ARG A 170 -13.73 10.01 6.92
C ARG A 170 -15.05 9.77 6.22
N GLU A 171 -16.13 10.28 6.78
CA GLU A 171 -17.50 10.04 6.33
C GLU A 171 -17.74 10.45 4.86
N ASP A 172 -17.28 11.65 4.48
CA ASP A 172 -17.41 12.18 3.13
C ASP A 172 -16.68 11.30 2.09
N LEU A 173 -15.49 10.78 2.45
CA LEU A 173 -14.70 9.94 1.58
C LEU A 173 -15.28 8.51 1.50
N ILE A 174 -15.78 7.97 2.61
CA ILE A 174 -16.48 6.67 2.63
C ILE A 174 -17.70 6.74 1.71
N ARG A 175 -18.55 7.75 1.87
CA ARG A 175 -19.73 7.95 1.03
C ARG A 175 -19.35 8.02 -0.46
N ARG A 176 -18.35 8.83 -0.81
CA ARG A 176 -17.85 8.97 -2.19
C ARG A 176 -17.33 7.64 -2.74
N THR A 177 -16.70 6.84 -1.91
CA THR A 177 -16.22 5.49 -2.29
C THR A 177 -17.39 4.58 -2.63
N PHE A 178 -18.45 4.54 -1.81
CA PHE A 178 -19.64 3.73 -2.10
C PHE A 178 -20.40 4.22 -3.35
N GLU A 179 -20.47 5.53 -3.58
CA GLU A 179 -21.01 6.08 -4.83
C GLU A 179 -20.28 5.51 -6.07
N SER A 180 -18.98 5.31 -6.00
CA SER A 180 -18.20 4.73 -7.10
C SER A 180 -18.49 3.25 -7.34
N LEU A 181 -18.95 2.53 -6.31
CA LEU A 181 -19.17 1.07 -6.33
C LEU A 181 -20.61 0.68 -6.69
N LEU A 182 -21.52 1.64 -6.89
CA LEU A 182 -22.92 1.34 -7.25
C LEU A 182 -22.99 0.39 -8.44
N GLY A 183 -23.69 -0.74 -8.28
CA GLY A 183 -23.85 -1.77 -9.31
C GLY A 183 -22.70 -2.78 -9.40
N ALA A 184 -21.69 -2.70 -8.53
CA ALA A 184 -20.67 -3.74 -8.45
C ALA A 184 -21.25 -5.05 -7.91
N ARG A 185 -20.91 -6.18 -8.53
CA ARG A 185 -21.33 -7.51 -8.03
C ARG A 185 -20.53 -7.96 -6.82
N ARG A 186 -19.23 -7.67 -6.82
CA ARG A 186 -18.29 -8.00 -5.75
C ARG A 186 -17.33 -6.84 -5.54
N ALA A 187 -17.15 -6.42 -4.32
CA ALA A 187 -16.22 -5.37 -3.99
C ALA A 187 -15.59 -5.54 -2.61
N THR A 188 -14.32 -5.22 -2.50
CA THR A 188 -13.63 -5.04 -1.22
C THR A 188 -13.51 -3.55 -0.93
N VAL A 189 -14.07 -3.11 0.19
CA VAL A 189 -13.85 -1.75 0.70
C VAL A 189 -12.67 -1.79 1.66
N HIS A 190 -11.58 -1.14 1.27
CA HIS A 190 -10.34 -1.10 2.02
C HIS A 190 -10.23 0.20 2.82
N LEU A 191 -10.55 0.11 4.10
CA LEU A 191 -10.43 1.21 5.07
C LEU A 191 -9.00 1.28 5.62
N TYR A 192 -8.44 2.47 5.74
CA TYR A 192 -7.19 2.68 6.46
C TYR A 192 -7.20 3.96 7.30
N ASN A 193 -6.42 3.93 8.34
CA ASN A 193 -5.97 5.11 9.08
C ASN A 193 -4.60 4.85 9.70
N ALA A 194 -3.76 5.90 9.78
CA ALA A 194 -2.42 5.76 10.32
C ALA A 194 -2.43 5.57 11.84
N THR A 195 -1.61 4.64 12.32
CA THR A 195 -1.60 4.21 13.72
C THR A 195 -0.26 4.41 14.43
N ALA A 196 0.84 4.65 13.68
CA ALA A 196 2.17 4.84 14.28
C ALA A 196 2.25 6.11 15.15
N PRO A 197 3.11 6.12 16.20
CA PRO A 197 3.25 7.25 17.13
C PRO A 197 3.46 8.59 16.43
N VAL A 198 4.33 8.62 15.42
CA VAL A 198 4.64 9.85 14.68
C VAL A 198 3.40 10.49 14.05
N PHE A 199 2.46 9.70 13.53
CA PHE A 199 1.21 10.21 12.96
C PHE A 199 0.25 10.65 14.05
N ARG A 200 0.09 9.86 15.10
CA ARG A 200 -0.79 10.21 16.22
C ARG A 200 -0.36 11.52 16.89
N GLU A 201 0.93 11.66 17.19
CA GLU A 201 1.47 12.76 17.98
C GLU A 201 1.74 14.03 17.16
N GLN A 202 2.34 13.87 15.97
CA GLN A 202 2.83 15.00 15.18
C GLN A 202 1.81 15.49 14.13
N VAL A 203 1.05 14.57 13.54
CA VAL A 203 0.12 14.89 12.44
C VAL A 203 -1.29 15.12 12.97
N PHE A 204 -1.87 14.10 13.63
CA PHE A 204 -3.25 14.16 14.09
C PHE A 204 -3.39 14.85 15.46
N ARG A 205 -2.36 14.76 16.30
CA ARG A 205 -2.37 15.23 17.70
C ARG A 205 -3.52 14.59 18.48
N GLN A 206 -3.68 13.28 18.31
CA GLN A 206 -4.75 12.48 18.89
C GLN A 206 -4.18 11.36 19.77
N SER A 207 -4.92 11.02 20.80
CA SER A 207 -4.62 9.88 21.68
C SER A 207 -4.88 8.54 20.96
N LYS A 208 -4.42 7.44 21.55
CA LYS A 208 -4.72 6.09 21.04
C LYS A 208 -6.22 5.82 21.00
N GLU A 209 -6.94 6.25 22.02
CA GLU A 209 -8.40 6.09 22.15
C GLU A 209 -9.14 6.85 21.05
N GLU A 210 -8.71 8.06 20.73
CA GLU A 210 -9.29 8.87 19.64
C GLU A 210 -9.04 8.25 18.28
N ILE A 211 -7.85 7.67 18.05
CA ILE A 211 -7.52 6.93 16.81
C ILE A 211 -8.36 5.64 16.70
N VAL A 212 -8.56 4.92 17.80
CA VAL A 212 -9.48 3.76 17.81
C VAL A 212 -10.91 4.20 17.51
N ALA A 213 -11.38 5.29 18.13
CA ALA A 213 -12.72 5.81 17.87
C ALA A 213 -12.93 6.22 16.41
N LEU A 214 -11.91 6.82 15.78
CA LEU A 214 -11.91 7.14 14.35
C LEU A 214 -12.14 5.89 13.49
N ALA A 215 -11.33 4.84 13.71
CA ALA A 215 -11.43 3.58 12.96
C ALA A 215 -12.78 2.88 13.18
N VAL A 216 -13.23 2.80 14.42
CA VAL A 216 -14.51 2.18 14.82
C VAL A 216 -15.70 2.90 14.19
N ASN A 217 -15.71 4.23 14.20
CA ASN A 217 -16.78 5.03 13.57
C ASN A 217 -16.81 4.83 12.06
N ALA A 218 -15.64 4.80 11.40
CA ALA A 218 -15.55 4.53 9.98
C ALA A 218 -16.02 3.10 9.63
N ALA A 219 -15.64 2.11 10.42
CA ALA A 219 -16.11 0.73 10.24
C ALA A 219 -17.64 0.59 10.39
N ARG A 220 -18.26 1.33 11.34
CA ARG A 220 -19.73 1.38 11.48
C ARG A 220 -20.40 1.96 10.24
N GLN A 221 -19.85 3.05 9.70
CA GLN A 221 -20.36 3.69 8.49
C GLN A 221 -20.26 2.75 7.28
N ILE A 222 -19.11 2.09 7.09
CA ILE A 222 -18.93 1.12 6.01
C ILE A 222 -19.91 -0.04 6.16
N ARG A 223 -20.06 -0.58 7.37
CA ARG A 223 -21.02 -1.65 7.64
C ARG A 223 -22.45 -1.24 7.26
N ALA A 224 -22.89 -0.06 7.68
CA ALA A 224 -24.21 0.45 7.34
C ALA A 224 -24.42 0.60 5.83
N GLN A 225 -23.40 1.07 5.08
CA GLN A 225 -23.46 1.17 3.63
C GLN A 225 -23.53 -0.21 2.95
N CYS A 226 -22.77 -1.19 3.44
CA CYS A 226 -22.83 -2.56 2.91
C CYS A 226 -24.21 -3.20 3.18
N GLU A 227 -24.78 -2.99 4.36
CA GLU A 227 -26.12 -3.48 4.71
C GLU A 227 -27.22 -2.82 3.88
N ALA A 228 -27.03 -1.58 3.42
CA ALA A 228 -27.94 -0.86 2.54
C ALA A 228 -27.89 -1.32 1.08
N ALA A 229 -26.84 -2.05 0.67
CA ALA A 229 -26.66 -2.56 -0.71
C ALA A 229 -26.37 -4.08 -0.69
N PRO A 230 -27.38 -4.91 -0.30
CA PRO A 230 -27.19 -6.35 -0.10
C PRO A 230 -27.02 -7.13 -1.41
N GLU A 231 -27.25 -6.51 -2.56
CA GLU A 231 -27.04 -7.09 -3.89
C GLU A 231 -25.55 -7.26 -4.23
N THR A 232 -24.67 -6.52 -3.58
CA THR A 232 -23.23 -6.61 -3.75
C THR A 232 -22.61 -7.57 -2.73
N GLN A 233 -21.73 -8.45 -3.17
CA GLN A 233 -20.94 -9.29 -2.28
C GLN A 233 -19.78 -8.48 -1.70
N TRP A 234 -19.98 -8.01 -0.47
CA TRP A 234 -19.02 -7.15 0.21
C TRP A 234 -17.93 -7.93 0.94
N VAL A 235 -16.71 -7.44 0.83
CA VAL A 235 -15.60 -7.79 1.70
C VAL A 235 -15.10 -6.52 2.36
N PHE A 236 -14.86 -6.55 3.64
CA PHE A 236 -14.26 -5.43 4.36
C PHE A 236 -12.78 -5.70 4.60
N GLN A 237 -11.93 -4.77 4.24
CA GLN A 237 -10.50 -4.81 4.57
C GLN A 237 -10.15 -3.62 5.44
N TYR A 238 -9.43 -3.86 6.53
CA TYR A 238 -8.90 -2.82 7.40
C TYR A 238 -7.38 -2.86 7.45
N SER A 239 -6.75 -1.68 7.31
CA SER A 239 -5.31 -1.50 7.50
C SER A 239 -5.03 -0.50 8.61
N PRO A 240 -4.38 -0.93 9.72
CA PRO A 240 -3.67 0.00 10.60
C PRO A 240 -2.42 0.48 9.86
N GLU A 241 -2.56 1.56 9.08
CA GLU A 241 -1.48 2.08 8.25
C GLU A 241 -0.24 2.37 9.11
N THR A 242 0.95 2.10 8.55
CA THR A 242 2.22 2.10 9.29
C THR A 242 2.30 1.05 10.42
N PHE A 243 1.63 -0.10 10.22
CA PHE A 243 1.70 -1.23 11.17
C PHE A 243 3.13 -1.57 11.58
N CYS A 244 4.07 -1.58 10.62
CA CYS A 244 5.49 -1.85 10.87
C CYS A 244 6.15 -0.89 11.88
N PHE A 245 5.53 0.23 12.19
CA PHE A 245 6.01 1.25 13.12
C PHE A 245 5.05 1.50 14.29
N THR A 246 3.96 0.75 14.35
CA THR A 246 2.95 0.82 15.41
C THR A 246 3.32 -0.13 16.53
N GLU A 247 3.07 0.26 17.78
CA GLU A 247 3.24 -0.62 18.92
C GLU A 247 2.36 -1.88 18.76
N ALA A 248 2.94 -3.06 18.98
CA ALA A 248 2.27 -4.34 18.73
C ALA A 248 0.91 -4.47 19.46
N GLU A 249 0.87 -4.06 20.73
CA GLU A 249 -0.36 -4.10 21.53
C GLU A 249 -1.42 -3.11 21.03
N PHE A 250 -0.99 -1.97 20.52
CA PHE A 250 -1.94 -0.99 19.96
C PHE A 250 -2.47 -1.44 18.60
N ALA A 251 -1.63 -2.06 17.76
CA ALA A 251 -2.08 -2.65 16.51
C ALA A 251 -3.12 -3.75 16.72
N LEU A 252 -2.92 -4.60 17.73
CA LEU A 252 -3.91 -5.60 18.14
C LEU A 252 -5.20 -4.94 18.62
N ALA A 253 -5.13 -4.02 19.56
CA ALA A 253 -6.28 -3.38 20.17
C ALA A 253 -7.19 -2.69 19.14
N ILE A 254 -6.62 -1.93 18.19
CA ILE A 254 -7.39 -1.25 17.16
C ILE A 254 -8.04 -2.23 16.17
N CYS A 255 -7.31 -3.29 15.76
CA CYS A 255 -7.88 -4.32 14.89
C CYS A 255 -9.00 -5.12 15.56
N GLU A 256 -8.86 -5.45 16.86
CA GLU A 256 -9.93 -6.07 17.65
C GLU A 256 -11.18 -5.17 17.71
N ALA A 257 -11.00 -3.88 18.01
CA ALA A 257 -12.10 -2.93 18.08
C ALA A 257 -12.84 -2.77 16.74
N VAL A 258 -12.11 -2.78 15.63
CA VAL A 258 -12.70 -2.74 14.28
C VAL A 258 -13.42 -4.05 13.95
N ALA A 259 -12.84 -5.20 14.30
CA ALA A 259 -13.45 -6.51 14.11
C ALA A 259 -14.70 -6.68 14.99
N ASP A 260 -14.73 -6.09 16.18
CA ASP A 260 -15.93 -6.04 17.05
C ASP A 260 -17.08 -5.31 16.38
N VAL A 261 -16.81 -4.30 15.60
CA VAL A 261 -17.85 -3.60 14.81
C VAL A 261 -18.29 -4.45 13.64
N TRP A 262 -17.34 -5.00 12.86
CA TRP A 262 -17.66 -5.73 11.64
C TRP A 262 -18.33 -7.08 11.92
N GLN A 263 -17.92 -7.77 12.99
CA GLN A 263 -18.40 -9.11 13.35
C GLN A 263 -18.17 -10.10 12.20
N PRO A 264 -16.88 -10.39 11.87
CA PRO A 264 -16.56 -11.24 10.74
C PRO A 264 -17.12 -12.65 10.89
N ASP A 265 -17.71 -13.15 9.81
CA ASP A 265 -18.19 -14.52 9.66
C ASP A 265 -18.17 -14.94 8.17
N ALA A 266 -18.71 -16.12 7.86
CA ALA A 266 -18.75 -16.63 6.49
C ALA A 266 -19.55 -15.74 5.52
N THR A 267 -20.52 -14.99 6.02
CA THR A 267 -21.38 -14.08 5.23
C THR A 267 -20.84 -12.66 5.17
N ARG A 268 -19.97 -12.31 6.12
CA ARG A 268 -19.31 -10.99 6.25
C ARG A 268 -17.80 -11.16 6.35
N PRO A 269 -17.13 -11.52 5.23
CA PRO A 269 -15.70 -11.72 5.22
C PRO A 269 -14.94 -10.45 5.57
N MET A 270 -13.85 -10.61 6.33
CA MET A 270 -12.97 -9.53 6.74
C MET A 270 -11.52 -9.87 6.45
N ILE A 271 -10.77 -8.87 6.02
CA ILE A 271 -9.33 -8.93 5.82
C ILE A 271 -8.68 -7.93 6.76
N ILE A 272 -7.69 -8.35 7.52
CA ILE A 272 -6.77 -7.46 8.23
C ILE A 272 -5.49 -7.38 7.42
N ASN A 273 -5.22 -6.22 6.88
CA ASN A 273 -4.01 -5.97 6.09
C ASN A 273 -2.98 -5.26 6.96
N LEU A 274 -1.79 -5.83 7.07
CA LEU A 274 -0.72 -5.40 7.98
C LEU A 274 0.44 -4.81 7.16
N PRO A 275 0.43 -3.49 6.83
CA PRO A 275 1.38 -2.95 5.89
C PRO A 275 2.75 -2.63 6.52
N ALA A 276 3.82 -3.08 5.87
CA ALA A 276 5.13 -2.47 5.99
C ALA A 276 5.19 -1.24 5.08
N THR A 277 4.46 -0.19 5.49
CA THR A 277 4.28 1.07 4.73
C THR A 277 5.62 1.71 4.38
N VAL A 278 6.61 1.54 5.25
CA VAL A 278 8.02 1.89 5.02
C VAL A 278 8.87 0.74 5.53
N GLU A 279 9.95 0.41 4.82
CA GLU A 279 10.90 -0.62 5.25
C GLU A 279 11.77 -0.15 6.43
N VAL A 280 11.18 0.02 7.60
CA VAL A 280 11.84 0.54 8.82
C VAL A 280 12.70 -0.50 9.55
N SER A 281 12.48 -1.78 9.27
CA SER A 281 13.15 -2.90 9.95
C SER A 281 13.67 -3.94 8.95
N MET A 282 14.39 -4.92 9.47
CA MET A 282 14.81 -6.08 8.69
C MET A 282 13.61 -7.01 8.39
N PRO A 283 13.64 -7.78 7.28
CA PRO A 283 12.56 -8.69 6.90
C PRO A 283 12.10 -9.67 7.97
N ASN A 284 13.04 -10.21 8.75
CA ASN A 284 12.73 -11.10 9.87
C ASN A 284 11.96 -10.42 10.99
N VAL A 285 12.19 -9.12 11.22
CA VAL A 285 11.44 -8.35 12.22
C VAL A 285 9.98 -8.18 11.80
N TYR A 286 9.74 -7.91 10.52
CA TYR A 286 8.37 -7.86 9.99
C TYR A 286 7.68 -9.23 10.12
N ALA A 287 8.36 -10.33 9.80
CA ALA A 287 7.82 -11.67 10.00
C ALA A 287 7.49 -11.95 11.48
N ASP A 288 8.35 -11.53 12.42
CA ASP A 288 8.07 -11.61 13.85
C ASP A 288 6.81 -10.79 14.23
N GLN A 289 6.63 -9.60 13.68
CA GLN A 289 5.43 -8.77 13.90
C GLN A 289 4.15 -9.47 13.40
N ILE A 290 4.19 -10.07 12.21
CA ILE A 290 3.06 -10.82 11.66
C ILE A 290 2.74 -12.04 12.53
N GLU A 291 3.76 -12.81 12.92
CA GLU A 291 3.53 -13.97 13.79
C GLU A 291 2.97 -13.57 15.16
N HIS A 292 3.52 -12.53 15.78
CA HIS A 292 3.00 -11.99 17.03
C HIS A 292 1.55 -11.59 16.91
N PHE A 293 1.20 -10.83 15.87
CA PHE A 293 -0.18 -10.42 15.62
C PHE A 293 -1.10 -11.63 15.47
N CYS A 294 -0.72 -12.59 14.64
CA CYS A 294 -1.53 -13.80 14.40
C CYS A 294 -1.73 -14.67 15.62
N ARG A 295 -0.77 -14.70 16.55
CA ARG A 295 -0.88 -15.47 17.81
C ARG A 295 -1.81 -14.82 18.83
N HIS A 296 -1.93 -13.51 18.82
CA HIS A 296 -2.64 -12.75 19.86
C HIS A 296 -3.99 -12.19 19.39
N PHE A 297 -4.26 -12.15 18.09
CA PHE A 297 -5.54 -11.68 17.58
C PHE A 297 -6.63 -12.71 17.86
N SER A 298 -7.65 -12.32 18.66
CA SER A 298 -8.65 -13.24 19.21
C SER A 298 -9.52 -13.93 18.15
N ARG A 299 -9.80 -13.23 17.03
CA ARG A 299 -10.61 -13.73 15.91
C ARG A 299 -9.78 -14.20 14.72
N ARG A 300 -8.57 -14.70 14.98
CA ARG A 300 -7.63 -15.09 13.93
C ARG A 300 -8.25 -15.99 12.85
N GLU A 301 -9.13 -16.90 13.25
CA GLU A 301 -9.76 -17.88 12.35
C GLU A 301 -10.94 -17.33 11.55
N GLN A 302 -11.44 -16.15 11.93
CA GLN A 302 -12.58 -15.50 11.26
C GLN A 302 -12.12 -14.46 10.23
N VAL A 303 -10.83 -14.15 10.17
CA VAL A 303 -10.28 -13.13 9.29
C VAL A 303 -9.17 -13.66 8.39
N CYS A 304 -9.06 -13.08 7.20
CA CYS A 304 -7.90 -13.26 6.35
C CYS A 304 -6.82 -12.25 6.73
N ILE A 305 -5.59 -12.72 6.93
CA ILE A 305 -4.44 -11.82 7.12
C ILE A 305 -3.82 -11.52 5.76
N SER A 306 -3.64 -10.24 5.48
CA SER A 306 -2.95 -9.74 4.29
C SER A 306 -1.60 -9.16 4.68
N VAL A 307 -0.53 -9.64 4.07
CA VAL A 307 0.79 -9.03 4.16
C VAL A 307 0.96 -8.06 2.99
N HIS A 308 1.45 -6.86 3.28
CA HIS A 308 1.62 -5.79 2.30
C HIS A 308 2.96 -5.12 2.56
N THR A 309 3.92 -5.33 1.68
CA THR A 309 5.27 -4.81 1.86
C THR A 309 5.61 -3.81 0.76
N HIS A 310 6.27 -2.71 1.13
CA HIS A 310 6.91 -1.80 0.20
C HIS A 310 8.38 -2.19 0.00
N ASN A 311 9.02 -1.64 -1.02
CA ASN A 311 10.36 -2.05 -1.43
C ASN A 311 11.33 -0.85 -1.47
N ASP A 312 11.32 -0.02 -0.41
CA ASP A 312 12.12 1.21 -0.33
C ASP A 312 13.63 0.94 -0.33
N ARG A 313 14.05 -0.17 0.28
CA ARG A 313 15.44 -0.58 0.40
C ARG A 313 15.81 -1.79 -0.45
N GLY A 314 14.85 -2.35 -1.20
CA GLY A 314 15.06 -3.56 -2.00
C GLY A 314 14.88 -4.88 -1.23
N THR A 315 14.31 -4.87 -0.02
CA THR A 315 14.07 -6.08 0.79
C THR A 315 12.58 -6.42 0.97
N GLY A 316 11.68 -5.72 0.27
CA GLY A 316 10.23 -5.91 0.37
C GLY A 316 9.80 -7.34 -0.02
N ILE A 317 10.43 -7.94 -1.02
CA ILE A 317 10.18 -9.33 -1.42
C ILE A 317 10.53 -10.28 -0.27
N ALA A 318 11.73 -10.14 0.30
CA ALA A 318 12.16 -10.96 1.43
C ALA A 318 11.24 -10.78 2.64
N SER A 319 10.76 -9.55 2.89
CA SER A 319 9.80 -9.29 3.96
C SER A 319 8.48 -10.03 3.73
N ALA A 320 7.97 -10.07 2.51
CA ALA A 320 6.77 -10.81 2.17
C ALA A 320 6.98 -12.32 2.29
N GLU A 321 8.08 -12.85 1.73
CA GLU A 321 8.41 -14.28 1.77
C GLU A 321 8.55 -14.81 3.20
N LEU A 322 9.21 -14.07 4.09
CA LEU A 322 9.38 -14.46 5.48
C LEU A 322 8.10 -14.28 6.31
N ALA A 323 7.24 -13.32 5.95
CA ALA A 323 5.98 -13.08 6.65
C ALA A 323 4.89 -14.10 6.27
N LEU A 324 4.91 -14.65 5.06
CA LEU A 324 3.90 -15.60 4.60
C LEU A 324 3.80 -16.87 5.47
N PRO A 325 4.88 -17.50 5.96
CA PRO A 325 4.81 -18.62 6.87
C PRO A 325 4.46 -18.28 8.31
N ALA A 326 4.46 -16.99 8.69
CA ALA A 326 4.25 -16.56 10.06
C ALA A 326 2.86 -16.88 10.65
N PRO A 327 1.75 -16.83 9.91
CA PRO A 327 0.47 -17.34 10.38
C PRO A 327 0.52 -18.85 10.52
N SER A 328 0.36 -19.39 11.73
CA SER A 328 0.26 -20.84 11.93
C SER A 328 -0.95 -21.42 11.17
N TRP A 329 -0.70 -22.44 10.34
CA TRP A 329 -1.61 -23.04 9.34
C TRP A 329 -2.76 -23.86 9.94
N ARG A 330 -3.37 -23.47 11.03
CA ARG A 330 -4.57 -24.14 11.53
C ARG A 330 -5.88 -23.49 11.11
N CYS A 331 -5.85 -22.57 10.17
CA CYS A 331 -7.06 -21.98 9.63
C CYS A 331 -7.49 -22.69 8.36
N TRP A 332 -8.35 -23.65 8.53
CA TRP A 332 -9.02 -24.39 7.47
C TRP A 332 -10.48 -24.02 7.41
N GLN A 333 -10.90 -23.43 6.39
CA GLN A 333 -12.05 -23.65 5.50
C GLN A 333 -12.25 -22.44 4.62
N ALA A 334 -12.28 -22.69 3.35
CA ALA A 334 -12.77 -21.99 2.15
C ALA A 334 -12.85 -20.44 2.07
N GLN A 335 -12.79 -19.67 3.17
CA GLN A 335 -12.92 -18.21 3.14
C GLN A 335 -11.91 -17.44 4.01
N SER A 336 -11.21 -18.09 4.91
CA SER A 336 -10.15 -17.49 5.73
C SER A 336 -8.79 -17.94 5.21
N GLY A 337 -8.15 -17.14 4.39
CA GLY A 337 -6.85 -17.43 3.80
C GLY A 337 -5.78 -16.41 4.20
N LEU A 338 -4.56 -16.67 3.82
CA LEU A 338 -3.50 -15.69 3.78
C LEU A 338 -3.57 -14.96 2.45
N LYS A 339 -3.54 -13.64 2.48
CA LYS A 339 -3.47 -12.79 1.30
C LYS A 339 -2.11 -12.12 1.25
N ALA A 340 -1.43 -12.25 0.14
CA ALA A 340 -0.28 -11.43 -0.16
C ALA A 340 -0.73 -10.35 -1.15
N ALA A 341 -0.59 -9.10 -0.77
CA ALA A 341 -0.59 -8.06 -1.77
C ALA A 341 0.60 -8.32 -2.69
N CYS A 342 0.33 -8.47 -3.98
CA CYS A 342 1.40 -8.52 -4.96
C CYS A 342 2.24 -7.26 -4.74
N LEU A 343 3.54 -7.44 -4.63
CA LEU A 343 4.46 -6.33 -4.49
C LEU A 343 4.14 -5.34 -5.60
N ALA A 344 3.38 -4.31 -5.25
CA ALA A 344 3.50 -3.11 -6.01
C ALA A 344 4.99 -2.78 -5.93
N THR A 345 5.72 -2.99 -7.00
CA THR A 345 7.05 -2.44 -7.16
C THR A 345 6.91 -0.92 -7.29
N ALA A 346 6.19 -0.34 -6.35
CA ALA A 346 6.27 1.05 -6.04
C ALA A 346 7.64 1.26 -5.41
N SER A 347 8.69 1.06 -6.21
CA SER A 347 9.91 1.77 -5.96
C SER A 347 9.58 3.24 -6.16
N ALA A 348 8.98 3.86 -5.15
CA ALA A 348 9.25 5.27 -4.97
C ALA A 348 10.77 5.37 -5.12
N PRO A 349 11.31 6.23 -6.01
CA PRO A 349 12.74 6.43 -6.06
C PRO A 349 13.14 6.70 -4.62
N ALA A 350 14.03 5.87 -4.07
CA ALA A 350 14.50 6.02 -2.73
C ALA A 350 14.84 7.50 -2.56
N MET A 351 13.96 8.25 -1.91
CA MET A 351 14.35 9.58 -1.47
C MET A 351 15.51 9.30 -0.54
N PRO A 352 16.70 9.80 -0.84
CA PRO A 352 17.81 9.62 0.06
C PRO A 352 17.31 10.18 1.40
N ILE A 353 17.13 9.31 2.37
CA ILE A 353 16.89 9.69 3.75
C ILE A 353 18.25 10.21 4.23
N TRP A 354 18.53 11.48 3.93
CA TRP A 354 19.66 12.22 4.45
C TRP A 354 19.26 13.01 5.67
#